data_a6b3e7a105771b82747703494ac0cdf0
#
_entry.id   a6b3e7a105771b82747703494ac0cdf0
#
_cell.length_a   1.000
_cell.length_b   1.000
_cell.length_c   1.000
_cell.angle_alpha   90.00
_cell.angle_beta   90.00
_cell.angle_gamma   90.00
#
_symmetry.space_group_name_H-M   'P 1'
#
loop_
_entity.id
_entity.type
_entity.pdbx_description
1 polymer ?
#
loop_
_entity_poly.entity_id
_entity_poly.type
_entity_poly.pdbx_seq_one_letter_code
_entity_poly.pdbx_strand_id
1 'polypeptide(L)'
;FQTVNVENSLQDGNYHIYSLEWNENELIIRVDDILIKKFYIGAGSEQFEYFNDKFYIIFNLAVGGDFPGITDPAQITALKDGESAQMFVDWVKIYN
;
A
#
# COMPACT_ATOMS: atom_id res chain seq x y z
N PHE A 1 -13.13 -0.22 -3.23
CA PHE A 1 -12.04 -0.69 -2.39
C PHE A 1 -11.93 -2.20 -2.47
N GLN A 2 -10.77 -2.69 -2.80
CA GLN A 2 -10.51 -4.12 -2.84
C GLN A 2 -9.46 -4.47 -1.78
N THR A 3 -9.78 -5.45 -0.95
CA THR A 3 -8.82 -6.01 -0.01
C THR A 3 -8.27 -7.32 -0.58
N VAL A 4 -6.98 -7.50 -0.48
CA VAL A 4 -6.32 -8.72 -0.88
C VAL A 4 -5.61 -9.28 0.34
N ASN A 5 -5.89 -10.53 0.65
CA ASN A 5 -5.22 -11.22 1.75
C ASN A 5 -3.91 -11.81 1.25
N VAL A 6 -2.84 -11.53 1.95
CA VAL A 6 -1.58 -12.23 1.77
C VAL A 6 -1.51 -13.39 2.76
N GLU A 7 -0.95 -14.49 2.34
CA GLU A 7 -0.88 -15.71 3.16
C GLU A 7 -0.13 -15.49 4.48
N ASN A 8 0.87 -14.62 4.45
CA ASN A 8 1.67 -14.30 5.62
C ASN A 8 1.39 -12.88 6.09
N SER A 9 1.35 -12.69 7.39
CA SER A 9 1.23 -11.37 7.95
C SER A 9 2.44 -10.52 7.59
N LEU A 10 2.20 -9.28 7.18
CA LEU A 10 3.25 -8.29 6.95
C LEU A 10 3.74 -7.65 8.25
N GLN A 11 3.09 -7.94 9.37
CA GLN A 11 3.48 -7.48 10.69
C GLN A 11 4.38 -8.50 11.39
N ASP A 12 5.50 -8.81 10.78
CA ASP A 12 6.43 -9.85 11.25
C ASP A 12 7.75 -9.29 11.78
N GLY A 13 7.88 -7.96 11.83
CA GLY A 13 9.11 -7.31 12.24
C GLY A 13 10.19 -7.25 11.17
N ASN A 14 9.90 -7.69 9.97
CA ASN A 14 10.83 -7.69 8.85
C ASN A 14 10.50 -6.60 7.83
N TYR A 15 11.49 -6.21 7.03
CA TYR A 15 11.25 -5.39 5.86
C TYR A 15 10.63 -6.22 4.74
N HIS A 16 9.73 -5.60 4.00
CA HIS A 16 9.08 -6.20 2.84
C HIS A 16 9.25 -5.29 1.63
N ILE A 17 9.35 -5.88 0.46
CA ILE A 17 9.48 -5.14 -0.78
C ILE A 17 8.11 -4.99 -1.41
N TYR A 18 7.64 -3.75 -1.48
CA TYR A 18 6.41 -3.37 -2.17
C TYR A 18 6.80 -2.84 -3.54
N SER A 19 6.29 -3.44 -4.59
CA SER A 19 6.62 -3.02 -5.94
C SER A 19 5.38 -2.67 -6.74
N LEU A 20 5.52 -1.63 -7.55
CA LEU A 20 4.51 -1.20 -8.50
C LEU A 20 5.17 -1.16 -9.87
N GLU A 21 4.65 -1.95 -10.78
CA GLU A 21 5.01 -1.87 -12.18
C GLU A 21 3.92 -1.11 -12.91
N TRP A 22 4.29 -0.03 -13.56
CA TRP A 22 3.35 0.87 -14.19
C TRP A 22 3.76 1.12 -15.63
N ASN A 23 2.89 0.73 -16.55
CA ASN A 23 3.06 1.00 -17.98
C ASN A 23 1.77 1.59 -18.54
N GLU A 24 1.73 1.79 -19.85
CA GLU A 24 0.58 2.41 -20.51
C GLU A 24 -0.72 1.62 -20.37
N ASN A 25 -0.63 0.33 -20.11
CA ASN A 25 -1.78 -0.57 -20.13
C ASN A 25 -2.13 -1.13 -18.76
N GLU A 26 -1.17 -1.26 -17.87
CA GLU A 26 -1.35 -2.01 -16.64
C GLU A 26 -0.68 -1.35 -15.43
N LEU A 27 -1.30 -1.53 -14.28
CA LEU A 27 -0.66 -1.41 -12.97
C LEU A 27 -0.56 -2.80 -12.36
N ILE A 28 0.64 -3.17 -11.95
CA ILE A 28 0.88 -4.49 -11.34
C ILE A 28 1.48 -4.28 -9.96
N ILE A 29 0.82 -4.79 -8.95
CA ILE A 29 1.21 -4.65 -7.56
C ILE A 29 1.70 -5.99 -7.04
N ARG A 30 2.90 -5.98 -6.46
CA ARG A 30 3.49 -7.17 -5.81
C ARG A 30 3.98 -6.81 -4.42
N VAL A 31 4.01 -7.80 -3.55
CA VAL A 31 4.66 -7.73 -2.24
C VAL A 31 5.59 -8.94 -2.15
N ASP A 32 6.88 -8.72 -1.93
CA ASP A 32 7.91 -9.76 -1.90
C ASP A 32 7.86 -10.68 -3.12
N ASP A 33 7.70 -10.11 -4.32
CA ASP A 33 7.54 -10.79 -5.59
C ASP A 33 6.26 -11.62 -5.74
N ILE A 34 5.36 -11.57 -4.77
CA ILE A 34 4.04 -12.20 -4.87
C ILE A 34 3.07 -11.24 -5.55
N LEU A 35 2.44 -11.69 -6.62
CA LEU A 35 1.44 -10.89 -7.33
C LEU A 35 0.21 -10.68 -6.44
N ILE A 36 -0.10 -9.42 -6.16
CA ILE A 36 -1.27 -9.03 -5.39
C ILE A 36 -2.43 -8.67 -6.31
N LYS A 37 -2.18 -7.78 -7.29
CA LYS A 37 -3.24 -7.31 -8.17
C LYS A 37 -2.69 -6.76 -9.48
N LYS A 38 -3.45 -6.97 -10.55
CA LYS A 38 -3.26 -6.29 -11.84
C LYS A 38 -4.49 -5.46 -12.15
N PHE A 39 -4.26 -4.25 -12.64
CA PHE A 39 -5.33 -3.38 -13.14
C PHE A 39 -5.02 -3.01 -14.58
N TYR A 40 -6.02 -3.15 -15.45
CA TYR A 40 -5.92 -2.61 -16.80
C TYR A 40 -6.29 -1.12 -16.77
N ILE A 41 -5.38 -0.28 -17.21
CA ILE A 41 -5.54 1.18 -17.21
C ILE A 41 -5.39 1.78 -18.61
N GLY A 42 -5.27 0.95 -19.63
CA GLY A 42 -5.06 1.40 -21.00
C GLY A 42 -6.31 2.05 -21.63
N ALA A 43 -6.17 2.42 -22.89
CA ALA A 43 -7.24 3.04 -23.66
C ALA A 43 -8.50 2.18 -23.63
N GLY A 44 -9.65 2.79 -23.37
CA GLY A 44 -10.92 2.10 -23.23
C GLY A 44 -11.25 1.64 -21.81
N SER A 45 -10.31 1.74 -20.86
CA SER A 45 -10.60 1.48 -19.46
C SER A 45 -11.19 2.73 -18.81
N GLU A 46 -11.99 2.55 -17.76
CA GLU A 46 -12.53 3.65 -16.96
C GLU A 46 -11.44 4.41 -16.20
N GLN A 47 -10.28 3.77 -16.02
CA GLN A 47 -9.18 4.32 -15.24
C GLN A 47 -8.17 5.11 -16.09
N PHE A 48 -8.31 5.11 -17.40
CA PHE A 48 -7.31 5.67 -18.31
C PHE A 48 -6.97 7.14 -18.00
N GLU A 49 -7.98 7.97 -17.78
CA GLU A 49 -7.75 9.39 -17.52
C GLU A 49 -7.04 9.66 -16.20
N TYR A 50 -7.20 8.77 -15.22
CA TYR A 50 -6.61 8.95 -13.89
C TYR A 50 -5.16 8.50 -13.81
N PHE A 51 -4.75 7.54 -14.61
CA PHE A 51 -3.43 6.91 -14.52
C PHE A 51 -2.50 7.30 -15.66
N ASN A 52 -2.88 8.26 -16.47
CA ASN A 52 -2.09 8.72 -17.61
C ASN A 52 -1.37 10.06 -17.33
N ASP A 53 -1.14 10.38 -16.07
CA ASP A 53 -0.48 11.59 -15.62
C ASP A 53 0.76 11.27 -14.79
N LYS A 54 1.48 12.32 -14.44
CA LYS A 54 2.63 12.21 -13.56
C LYS A 54 2.19 12.16 -12.11
N PHE A 55 2.83 11.29 -11.33
CA PHE A 55 2.55 11.13 -9.91
C PHE A 55 3.83 11.24 -9.10
N TYR A 56 3.67 11.49 -7.83
CA TYR A 56 4.76 11.45 -6.87
C TYR A 56 4.43 10.44 -5.76
N ILE A 57 5.46 10.03 -5.03
CA ILE A 57 5.32 9.01 -4.00
C ILE A 57 4.92 9.66 -2.69
N ILE A 58 3.93 9.08 -2.02
CA ILE A 58 3.49 9.50 -0.69
C ILE A 58 3.58 8.30 0.25
N PHE A 59 4.23 8.51 1.39
CA PHE A 59 4.18 7.56 2.49
C PHE A 59 3.13 8.02 3.50
N ASN A 60 2.36 7.07 4.01
CA ASN A 60 1.32 7.35 4.98
C ASN A 60 1.29 6.28 6.06
N LEU A 61 1.24 6.72 7.31
CA LEU A 61 1.01 5.85 8.47
C LEU A 61 -0.23 6.36 9.20
N ALA A 62 -1.29 5.57 9.18
CA ALA A 62 -2.54 5.90 9.85
C ALA A 62 -2.74 5.00 11.06
N VAL A 63 -3.30 5.58 12.14
CA VAL A 63 -3.60 4.86 13.36
C VAL A 63 -5.11 4.88 13.57
N GLY A 64 -5.72 3.69 13.54
CA GLY A 64 -7.17 3.56 13.65
C GLY A 64 -7.92 4.14 12.45
N GLY A 65 -9.17 4.53 12.67
CA GLY A 65 -10.03 5.16 11.68
C GLY A 65 -11.09 4.21 11.12
N ASP A 66 -11.83 4.72 10.13
CA ASP A 66 -12.97 3.99 9.58
C ASP A 66 -12.55 2.77 8.75
N PHE A 67 -11.45 2.87 8.05
CA PHE A 67 -11.02 1.80 7.15
C PHE A 67 -10.69 0.49 7.88
N PRO A 68 -9.86 0.48 8.94
CA PRO A 68 -9.66 -0.73 9.73
C PRO A 68 -10.82 -1.01 10.71
N GLY A 69 -11.82 -0.13 10.79
CA GLY A 69 -12.94 -0.28 11.71
C GLY A 69 -12.61 0.01 13.17
N ILE A 70 -11.50 0.68 13.43
CA ILE A 70 -11.03 1.03 14.77
C ILE A 70 -11.28 2.51 15.01
N THR A 71 -12.47 2.85 15.51
CA THR A 71 -12.89 4.23 15.77
C THR A 71 -12.82 4.61 17.24
N ASP A 72 -12.75 3.63 18.13
CA ASP A 72 -12.59 3.86 19.55
C ASP A 72 -11.11 3.92 19.92
N PRO A 73 -10.61 5.05 20.45
CA PRO A 73 -9.21 5.15 20.85
C PRO A 73 -8.74 4.09 21.83
N ALA A 74 -9.63 3.54 22.64
CA ALA A 74 -9.31 2.47 23.58
C ALA A 74 -8.92 1.15 22.89
N GLN A 75 -9.30 0.98 21.62
CA GLN A 75 -8.96 -0.20 20.83
C GLN A 75 -7.61 -0.07 20.09
N ILE A 76 -6.99 1.10 20.14
CA ILE A 76 -5.68 1.32 19.54
C ILE A 76 -4.61 0.79 20.48
N THR A 77 -4.00 -0.33 20.11
CA THR A 77 -2.99 -0.99 20.96
C THR A 77 -1.57 -0.50 20.71
N ALA A 78 -1.32 0.12 19.56
CA ALA A 78 0.03 0.52 19.14
C ALA A 78 0.59 1.73 19.92
N LEU A 79 -0.27 2.51 20.58
CA LEU A 79 0.10 3.75 21.25
C LEU A 79 -0.24 3.75 22.75
N LYS A 80 -0.33 2.58 23.36
CA LYS A 80 -0.61 2.48 24.79
C LYS A 80 0.56 2.94 25.64
N ASP A 81 0.24 3.59 26.77
CA ASP A 81 1.21 3.94 27.82
C ASP A 81 2.41 4.74 27.32
N GLY A 82 2.18 5.67 26.37
CA GLY A 82 3.23 6.52 25.83
C GLY A 82 4.11 5.85 24.79
N GLU A 83 3.75 4.67 24.32
CA GLU A 83 4.41 4.03 23.19
C GLU A 83 4.23 4.82 21.89
N SER A 84 5.14 4.66 20.95
CA SER A 84 5.05 5.25 19.62
C SER A 84 4.89 4.17 18.56
N ALA A 85 4.12 4.49 17.51
CA ALA A 85 4.06 3.68 16.31
C ALA A 85 4.94 4.33 15.24
N GLN A 86 5.70 3.52 14.52
CA GLN A 86 6.66 3.99 13.53
C GLN A 86 6.58 3.15 12.26
N MET A 87 6.76 3.83 11.13
CA MET A 87 6.94 3.17 9.84
C MET A 87 8.36 3.44 9.36
N PHE A 88 9.08 2.40 9.02
CA PHE A 88 10.45 2.49 8.55
C PHE A 88 10.50 2.22 7.06
N VAL A 89 11.15 3.12 6.31
CA VAL A 89 11.40 2.94 4.88
C VAL A 89 12.91 2.91 4.70
N ASP A 90 13.43 1.77 4.26
CA ASP A 90 14.87 1.60 4.07
C ASP A 90 15.33 2.27 2.77
N TRP A 91 14.61 2.00 1.68
CA TRP A 91 14.95 2.60 0.39
C TRP A 91 13.74 2.68 -0.53
N VAL A 92 13.85 3.55 -1.52
CA VAL A 92 12.92 3.64 -2.64
C VAL A 92 13.74 3.66 -3.92
N LYS A 93 13.39 2.81 -4.88
CA LYS A 93 14.02 2.76 -6.20
C LYS A 93 12.98 2.96 -7.27
N ILE A 94 13.30 3.79 -8.25
CA ILE A 94 12.43 4.06 -9.40
C ILE A 94 13.22 3.72 -10.66
N TYR A 95 12.61 2.90 -11.51
CA TYR A 95 13.19 2.47 -12.76
C TYR A 95 12.36 3.01 -13.94
N ASN A 96 13.03 3.33 -15.01
CA ASN A 96 12.38 3.67 -16.27
C ASN A 96 12.33 2.46 -17.20
#